data_5c3e1f5d92a8a47b5a7b50fece27def3
#
_entry.id   5c3e1f5d92a8a47b5a7b50fece27def3
#
_cell.length_a   1.000
_cell.length_b   1.000
_cell.length_c   1.000
_cell.angle_alpha   90.00
_cell.angle_beta   90.00
_cell.angle_gamma   90.00
#
_symmetry.space_group_name_H-M   'P 1'
#
loop_
_entity.id
_entity.type
_entity.pdbx_description
1 polymer ?
#
loop_
_entity_poly.entity_id
_entity_poly.type
_entity_poly.pdbx_seq_one_letter_code
_entity_poly.pdbx_strand_id
1 'polypeptide(L)'
;MRLHFVRHGQTPDNAERMWQGWGGRGLSPTGRVQAGRLAERLASREFTRVLSSDIERVLETSAFLGQAVEVDARWREVHVGQWAGRRIADTYAEHPEVLEGLRNGDDVRIGGDGESISEFHDRIQGSLRSLLDQHDDGDEVLVVSHGGVIGGLTAGVFGTRWPMSPTAPLHNTSITSFDVAADGSLSLTRFNDDTHLDDEHVDLPDFLRGARRLRLIRHGESTGNLSGAWEGKGGDGLSSEGVLQVKAAAASLELNEVVSSDAPRALETARLLAPEVRVDEGLRELDPGSWEGLTFDELVHADPSLANRIYRGREDLPRGGDGETWAELAERMRRTVDGIVEESDGDVTIVSHGSAIRAYLLDLMGLGWAEQPRLATMPNTGLAEVLLLDGFTRLHTYGLAPWRGEDVAPGR
;
A
#
# COMPACT_ATOMS: atom_id res chain seq x y z
N MET A 1 -15.05 8.63 5.62
CA MET A 1 -14.01 8.64 6.67
C MET A 1 -12.69 8.16 6.11
N ARG A 2 -11.57 8.73 6.56
CA ARG A 2 -10.22 8.25 6.20
C ARG A 2 -9.40 7.98 7.47
N LEU A 3 -8.71 6.84 7.50
CA LEU A 3 -7.82 6.43 8.59
C LEU A 3 -6.38 6.50 8.13
N HIS A 4 -5.53 7.12 8.95
CA HIS A 4 -4.09 7.16 8.78
C HIS A 4 -3.42 6.49 9.96
N PHE A 5 -2.56 5.53 9.68
CA PHE A 5 -1.75 4.87 10.70
C PHE A 5 -0.29 5.20 10.49
N VAL A 6 0.41 5.52 11.57
CA VAL A 6 1.83 5.80 11.58
C VAL A 6 2.52 4.83 12.51
N ARG A 7 3.57 4.17 12.03
CA ARG A 7 4.46 3.41 12.89
C ARG A 7 5.36 4.37 13.68
N HIS A 8 5.60 4.10 14.97
CA HIS A 8 6.54 4.89 15.78
C HIS A 8 7.92 5.03 15.16
N GLY A 9 8.69 6.05 15.52
CA GLY A 9 10.08 6.25 15.14
C GLY A 9 11.00 5.11 15.59
N GLN A 10 12.18 5.01 15.01
CA GLN A 10 13.16 3.96 15.33
C GLN A 10 13.53 4.01 16.83
N THR A 11 13.64 2.82 17.43
CA THR A 11 14.20 2.62 18.76
C THR A 11 15.56 1.92 18.65
N PRO A 12 16.41 1.95 19.69
CA PRO A 12 17.62 1.12 19.72
C PRO A 12 17.31 -0.37 19.53
N ASP A 13 16.15 -0.84 20.03
CA ASP A 13 15.72 -2.23 19.87
C ASP A 13 15.36 -2.57 18.42
N ASN A 14 14.82 -1.61 17.64
CA ASN A 14 14.64 -1.80 16.20
C ASN A 14 15.99 -1.97 15.48
N ALA A 15 16.95 -1.09 15.77
CA ALA A 15 18.28 -1.14 15.16
C ALA A 15 19.02 -2.44 15.51
N GLU A 16 18.84 -2.94 16.73
CA GLU A 16 19.45 -4.18 17.23
C GLU A 16 18.64 -5.44 16.89
N ARG A 17 17.50 -5.31 16.19
CA ARG A 17 16.60 -6.43 15.82
C ARG A 17 16.09 -7.23 17.02
N MET A 18 15.64 -6.51 18.07
CA MET A 18 15.13 -7.10 19.29
C MET A 18 13.60 -7.10 19.32
N TRP A 19 13.02 -8.13 19.94
CA TRP A 19 11.61 -8.13 20.30
C TRP A 19 11.31 -7.09 21.37
N GLN A 20 10.32 -6.24 21.15
CA GLN A 20 9.92 -5.20 22.10
C GLN A 20 8.57 -5.50 22.76
N GLY A 21 7.56 -5.84 21.96
CA GLY A 21 6.20 -6.03 22.45
C GLY A 21 5.70 -4.79 23.22
N TRP A 22 5.24 -4.98 24.45
CA TRP A 22 4.76 -3.91 25.33
C TRP A 22 5.85 -3.20 26.11
N GLY A 23 7.09 -3.67 26.05
CA GLY A 23 8.26 -3.06 26.65
C GLY A 23 9.12 -2.35 25.60
N GLY A 24 10.44 -2.33 25.87
CA GLY A 24 11.45 -1.75 25.00
C GLY A 24 11.86 -0.34 25.40
N ARG A 25 12.81 0.20 24.63
CA ARG A 25 13.40 1.53 24.85
C ARG A 25 12.63 2.60 24.08
N GLY A 26 12.73 3.87 24.49
CA GLY A 26 12.22 5.03 23.74
C GLY A 26 12.92 5.24 22.40
N LEU A 27 12.73 6.39 21.76
CA LEU A 27 13.27 6.69 20.44
C LEU A 27 14.81 6.77 20.45
N SER A 28 15.43 6.19 19.44
CA SER A 28 16.84 6.42 19.12
C SER A 28 17.07 7.86 18.63
N PRO A 29 18.32 8.35 18.52
CA PRO A 29 18.59 9.61 17.85
C PRO A 29 18.01 9.67 16.43
N THR A 30 18.15 8.62 15.64
CA THR A 30 17.53 8.49 14.31
C THR A 30 16.00 8.55 14.40
N GLY A 31 15.39 7.85 15.35
CA GLY A 31 13.94 7.88 15.56
C GLY A 31 13.38 9.26 15.87
N ARG A 32 14.14 10.10 16.59
CA ARG A 32 13.77 11.50 16.85
C ARG A 32 13.82 12.36 15.60
N VAL A 33 14.82 12.15 14.72
CA VAL A 33 14.89 12.81 13.40
C VAL A 33 13.70 12.38 12.53
N GLN A 34 13.41 11.08 12.46
CA GLN A 34 12.27 10.55 11.72
C GLN A 34 10.94 11.16 12.22
N ALA A 35 10.72 11.23 13.54
CA ALA A 35 9.52 11.81 14.13
C ALA A 35 9.41 13.33 13.84
N GLY A 36 10.53 14.06 13.83
CA GLY A 36 10.57 15.46 13.43
C GLY A 36 10.15 15.68 11.97
N ARG A 37 10.68 14.89 11.04
CA ARG A 37 10.32 14.96 9.62
C ARG A 37 8.86 14.55 9.36
N LEU A 38 8.37 13.53 10.08
CA LEU A 38 6.95 13.19 10.05
C LEU A 38 6.08 14.37 10.48
N ALA A 39 6.45 15.05 11.58
CA ALA A 39 5.71 16.19 12.08
C ALA A 39 5.71 17.36 11.07
N GLU A 40 6.85 17.65 10.43
CA GLU A 40 6.94 18.63 9.35
C GLU A 40 6.02 18.27 8.19
N ARG A 41 6.00 17.01 7.77
CA ARG A 41 5.12 16.52 6.71
C ARG A 41 3.63 16.65 7.04
N LEU A 42 3.25 16.45 8.30
CA LEU A 42 1.86 16.50 8.73
C LEU A 42 1.44 17.88 9.25
N ALA A 43 2.32 18.88 9.25
CA ALA A 43 2.09 20.19 9.88
C ALA A 43 0.92 20.96 9.28
N SER A 44 0.64 20.77 7.97
CA SER A 44 -0.48 21.42 7.28
C SER A 44 -1.82 20.66 7.38
N ARG A 45 -1.81 19.46 7.99
CA ARG A 45 -2.99 18.60 8.07
C ARG A 45 -3.73 18.79 9.39
N GLU A 46 -5.05 18.90 9.28
CA GLU A 46 -5.95 18.88 10.42
C GLU A 46 -6.61 17.50 10.50
N PHE A 47 -6.41 16.81 11.63
CA PHE A 47 -7.07 15.55 11.92
C PHE A 47 -8.26 15.79 12.88
N THR A 48 -9.40 15.15 12.61
CA THR A 48 -10.54 15.17 13.52
C THR A 48 -10.15 14.62 14.89
N ARG A 49 -9.30 13.58 14.90
CA ARG A 49 -8.70 12.99 16.12
C ARG A 49 -7.30 12.47 15.84
N VAL A 50 -6.46 12.55 16.87
CA VAL A 50 -5.16 11.88 16.90
C VAL A 50 -5.12 10.92 18.10
N LEU A 51 -4.94 9.64 17.82
CA LEU A 51 -4.82 8.59 18.83
C LEU A 51 -3.38 8.07 18.89
N SER A 52 -3.01 7.54 20.04
CA SER A 52 -1.68 6.95 20.30
C SER A 52 -1.80 5.71 21.17
N SER A 53 -0.97 4.69 20.88
CA SER A 53 -0.65 3.68 21.89
C SER A 53 0.01 4.35 23.09
N ASP A 54 -0.16 3.75 24.27
CA ASP A 54 0.40 4.23 25.54
C ASP A 54 1.87 3.80 25.77
N ILE A 55 2.50 3.13 24.78
CA ILE A 55 3.90 2.69 24.90
C ILE A 55 4.84 3.86 24.61
N GLU A 56 5.91 4.01 25.43
CA GLU A 56 6.83 5.14 25.46
C GLU A 56 7.30 5.60 24.05
N ARG A 57 7.78 4.69 23.21
CA ARG A 57 8.25 5.01 21.85
C ARG A 57 7.18 5.63 20.95
N VAL A 58 5.90 5.28 21.20
CA VAL A 58 4.77 5.84 20.45
C VAL A 58 4.39 7.20 21.01
N LEU A 59 4.36 7.34 22.33
CA LEU A 59 4.14 8.63 23.01
C LEU A 59 5.22 9.66 22.62
N GLU A 60 6.49 9.25 22.62
CA GLU A 60 7.59 10.11 22.16
C GLU A 60 7.41 10.52 20.68
N THR A 61 7.02 9.60 19.80
CA THR A 61 6.74 9.93 18.40
C THR A 61 5.60 10.93 18.26
N SER A 62 4.49 10.67 18.98
CA SER A 62 3.29 11.49 18.94
C SER A 62 3.53 12.90 19.48
N ALA A 63 4.46 13.07 20.44
CA ALA A 63 4.80 14.38 21.03
C ALA A 63 5.37 15.37 19.99
N PHE A 64 5.99 14.89 18.91
CA PHE A 64 6.48 15.75 17.81
C PHE A 64 5.37 16.38 17.00
N LEU A 65 4.18 15.75 16.95
CA LEU A 65 3.07 16.22 16.08
C LEU A 65 2.48 17.57 16.52
N GLY A 66 2.71 17.99 17.78
CA GLY A 66 2.22 19.27 18.28
C GLY A 66 0.68 19.38 18.37
N GLN A 67 -0.05 18.28 18.28
CA GLN A 67 -1.51 18.19 18.35
C GLN A 67 -1.92 17.48 19.65
N ALA A 68 -3.18 17.67 20.06
CA ALA A 68 -3.74 16.93 21.20
C ALA A 68 -3.88 15.44 20.84
N VAL A 69 -3.36 14.56 21.69
CA VAL A 69 -3.30 13.11 21.44
C VAL A 69 -4.12 12.39 22.51
N GLU A 70 -5.02 11.53 22.08
CA GLU A 70 -5.78 10.62 22.93
C GLU A 70 -5.03 9.30 23.05
N VAL A 71 -4.77 8.85 24.29
CA VAL A 71 -4.02 7.62 24.53
C VAL A 71 -4.98 6.44 24.70
N ASP A 72 -4.75 5.37 23.93
CA ASP A 72 -5.56 4.16 23.99
C ASP A 72 -4.66 2.90 23.92
N ALA A 73 -4.59 2.19 25.04
CA ALA A 73 -3.79 0.98 25.19
C ALA A 73 -4.20 -0.17 24.25
N ARG A 74 -5.39 -0.10 23.66
CA ARG A 74 -5.84 -1.10 22.68
C ARG A 74 -5.02 -1.08 21.40
N TRP A 75 -4.30 0.03 21.12
CA TRP A 75 -3.39 0.16 19.97
C TRP A 75 -1.94 -0.27 20.27
N ARG A 76 -1.69 -0.98 21.40
CA ARG A 76 -0.38 -1.57 21.72
C ARG A 76 0.06 -2.59 20.67
N GLU A 77 1.39 -2.77 20.55
CA GLU A 77 2.01 -3.85 19.77
C GLU A 77 1.54 -5.23 20.26
N VAL A 78 1.82 -6.28 19.48
CA VAL A 78 1.63 -7.67 19.96
C VAL A 78 2.41 -7.88 21.27
N HIS A 79 1.78 -8.51 22.25
CA HIS A 79 2.45 -8.92 23.47
C HIS A 79 3.34 -10.13 23.20
N VAL A 80 4.66 -9.96 23.29
CA VAL A 80 5.62 -11.00 22.88
C VAL A 80 6.11 -11.85 24.06
N GLY A 81 5.50 -11.71 25.23
CA GLY A 81 5.81 -12.52 26.41
C GLY A 81 7.30 -12.53 26.75
N GLN A 82 7.82 -13.72 27.00
CA GLN A 82 9.23 -13.95 27.40
C GLN A 82 10.24 -13.63 26.28
N TRP A 83 9.79 -13.33 25.05
CA TRP A 83 10.70 -12.91 23.99
C TRP A 83 11.08 -11.43 24.07
N ALA A 84 10.41 -10.62 24.89
CA ALA A 84 10.76 -9.21 25.08
C ALA A 84 12.25 -9.06 25.46
N GLY A 85 12.97 -8.19 24.73
CA GLY A 85 14.40 -7.96 24.94
C GLY A 85 15.33 -9.03 24.36
N ARG A 86 14.81 -10.02 23.64
CA ARG A 86 15.60 -11.04 22.93
C ARG A 86 15.75 -10.70 21.44
N ARG A 87 16.83 -11.17 20.81
CA ARG A 87 17.01 -11.03 19.37
C ARG A 87 15.99 -11.89 18.61
N ILE A 88 15.38 -11.32 17.58
CA ILE A 88 14.36 -12.00 16.76
C ILE A 88 14.94 -13.28 16.13
N ALA A 89 16.15 -13.21 15.58
CA ALA A 89 16.81 -14.36 14.96
C ALA A 89 17.07 -15.50 15.93
N ASP A 90 17.50 -15.17 17.15
CA ASP A 90 17.82 -16.17 18.20
C ASP A 90 16.56 -16.89 18.65
N THR A 91 15.46 -16.16 18.85
CA THR A 91 14.19 -16.76 19.28
C THR A 91 13.62 -17.71 18.24
N TYR A 92 13.68 -17.36 16.95
CA TYR A 92 13.23 -18.26 15.89
C TYR A 92 14.17 -19.47 15.70
N ALA A 93 15.47 -19.31 15.96
CA ALA A 93 16.40 -20.43 15.93
C ALA A 93 16.16 -21.42 17.09
N GLU A 94 15.79 -20.92 18.27
CA GLU A 94 15.47 -21.74 19.45
C GLU A 94 14.06 -22.34 19.40
N HIS A 95 13.13 -21.69 18.67
CA HIS A 95 11.71 -22.06 18.57
C HIS A 95 11.25 -22.18 17.12
N PRO A 96 11.87 -23.08 16.32
CA PRO A 96 11.52 -23.24 14.90
C PRO A 96 10.06 -23.67 14.69
N GLU A 97 9.48 -24.41 15.65
CA GLU A 97 8.04 -24.80 15.64
C GLU A 97 7.09 -23.60 15.62
N VAL A 98 7.47 -22.51 16.30
CA VAL A 98 6.67 -21.26 16.26
C VAL A 98 6.69 -20.65 14.86
N LEU A 99 7.87 -20.58 14.23
CA LEU A 99 8.00 -20.05 12.87
C LEU A 99 7.26 -20.93 11.85
N GLU A 100 7.32 -22.25 12.02
CA GLU A 100 6.57 -23.19 11.17
C GLU A 100 5.06 -23.03 11.36
N GLY A 101 4.57 -22.96 12.59
CA GLY A 101 3.17 -22.71 12.89
C GLY A 101 2.68 -21.39 12.29
N LEU A 102 3.46 -20.30 12.42
CA LEU A 102 3.13 -19.03 11.78
C LEU A 102 3.02 -19.16 10.25
N ARG A 103 3.93 -19.89 9.59
CA ARG A 103 3.89 -20.13 8.14
C ARG A 103 2.67 -20.95 7.72
N ASN A 104 2.25 -21.87 8.56
CA ASN A 104 1.07 -22.71 8.32
C ASN A 104 -0.26 -21.98 8.62
N GLY A 105 -0.21 -20.79 9.21
CA GLY A 105 -1.39 -20.02 9.64
C GLY A 105 -2.01 -20.53 10.94
N ASP A 106 -1.24 -21.26 11.74
CA ASP A 106 -1.68 -21.76 13.04
C ASP A 106 -1.86 -20.59 14.03
N ASP A 107 -2.73 -20.78 15.03
CA ASP A 107 -2.89 -19.79 16.11
C ASP A 107 -1.79 -19.94 17.16
N VAL A 108 -0.62 -19.45 16.83
CA VAL A 108 0.58 -19.56 17.65
C VAL A 108 0.58 -18.49 18.75
N ARG A 109 0.97 -18.87 19.97
CA ARG A 109 1.21 -17.94 21.09
C ARG A 109 2.66 -17.47 21.08
N ILE A 110 2.87 -16.16 21.05
CA ILE A 110 4.21 -15.56 20.96
C ILE A 110 4.88 -15.55 22.35
N GLY A 111 6.13 -16.01 22.41
CA GLY A 111 6.95 -15.98 23.63
C GLY A 111 6.38 -16.75 24.82
N GLY A 112 5.54 -17.73 24.58
CA GLY A 112 4.96 -18.64 25.58
C GLY A 112 3.79 -18.06 26.39
N ASP A 113 3.94 -16.87 26.93
CA ASP A 113 2.94 -16.16 27.76
C ASP A 113 2.46 -14.81 27.14
N GLY A 114 2.87 -14.51 25.90
CA GLY A 114 2.38 -13.37 25.16
C GLY A 114 0.98 -13.59 24.56
N GLU A 115 0.58 -12.74 23.61
CA GLU A 115 -0.67 -12.92 22.88
C GLU A 115 -0.55 -14.06 21.86
N SER A 116 -1.64 -14.80 21.64
CA SER A 116 -1.78 -15.59 20.41
C SER A 116 -2.08 -14.66 19.23
N ILE A 117 -1.86 -15.17 18.02
CA ILE A 117 -2.17 -14.42 16.78
C ILE A 117 -3.65 -14.03 16.75
N SER A 118 -4.55 -14.92 17.17
CA SER A 118 -5.99 -14.64 17.23
C SER A 118 -6.34 -13.60 18.29
N GLU A 119 -5.79 -13.69 19.49
CA GLU A 119 -5.99 -12.69 20.57
C GLU A 119 -5.55 -11.29 20.12
N PHE A 120 -4.36 -11.20 19.51
CA PHE A 120 -3.86 -9.95 18.95
C PHE A 120 -4.78 -9.40 17.85
N HIS A 121 -5.18 -10.25 16.90
CA HIS A 121 -6.07 -9.87 15.82
C HIS A 121 -7.43 -9.38 16.32
N ASP A 122 -8.04 -10.10 17.27
CA ASP A 122 -9.34 -9.75 17.85
C ASP A 122 -9.29 -8.40 18.58
N ARG A 123 -8.17 -8.12 19.29
CA ARG A 123 -7.94 -6.84 19.96
C ARG A 123 -7.88 -5.68 18.96
N ILE A 124 -7.08 -5.78 17.91
CA ILE A 124 -6.96 -4.69 16.92
C ILE A 124 -8.25 -4.50 16.12
N GLN A 125 -8.96 -5.58 15.76
CA GLN A 125 -10.25 -5.48 15.09
C GLN A 125 -11.33 -4.88 16.00
N GLY A 126 -11.31 -5.22 17.29
CA GLY A 126 -12.18 -4.60 18.29
C GLY A 126 -11.93 -3.10 18.43
N SER A 127 -10.64 -2.70 18.41
CA SER A 127 -10.24 -1.30 18.43
C SER A 127 -10.71 -0.54 17.19
N LEU A 128 -10.53 -1.16 16.02
CA LEU A 128 -11.00 -0.59 14.75
C LEU A 128 -12.51 -0.39 14.76
N ARG A 129 -13.29 -1.42 15.12
CA ARG A 129 -14.77 -1.28 15.20
C ARG A 129 -15.18 -0.15 16.14
N SER A 130 -14.59 -0.10 17.35
CA SER A 130 -14.86 0.98 18.30
C SER A 130 -14.49 2.37 17.76
N LEU A 131 -13.46 2.46 16.92
CA LEU A 131 -13.07 3.71 16.26
C LEU A 131 -14.11 4.09 15.20
N LEU A 132 -14.52 3.15 14.36
CA LEU A 132 -15.51 3.39 13.30
C LEU A 132 -16.88 3.81 13.86
N ASP A 133 -17.32 3.19 14.97
CA ASP A 133 -18.59 3.50 15.62
C ASP A 133 -18.66 4.95 16.21
N GLN A 134 -17.53 5.63 16.35
CA GLN A 134 -17.41 6.94 16.95
C GLN A 134 -17.19 8.09 15.95
N HIS A 135 -17.19 7.80 14.66
CA HIS A 135 -16.81 8.75 13.63
C HIS A 135 -17.80 8.78 12.46
N ASP A 136 -17.90 9.96 11.85
CA ASP A 136 -18.79 10.22 10.73
C ASP A 136 -18.08 10.20 9.37
N ASP A 137 -18.87 10.18 8.30
CA ASP A 137 -18.34 10.36 6.94
C ASP A 137 -17.65 11.73 6.82
N GLY A 138 -16.44 11.73 6.31
CA GLY A 138 -15.62 12.93 6.15
C GLY A 138 -14.55 13.11 7.22
N ASP A 139 -14.60 12.37 8.33
CA ASP A 139 -13.56 12.44 9.36
C ASP A 139 -12.22 11.91 8.84
N GLU A 140 -11.14 12.58 9.26
CA GLU A 140 -9.75 12.13 9.10
C GLU A 140 -9.15 11.85 10.47
N VAL A 141 -8.75 10.61 10.70
CA VAL A 141 -8.21 10.15 11.99
C VAL A 141 -6.80 9.65 11.82
N LEU A 142 -5.91 10.11 12.68
CA LEU A 142 -4.52 9.64 12.76
C LEU A 142 -4.33 8.73 13.98
N VAL A 143 -3.73 7.57 13.78
CA VAL A 143 -3.37 6.63 14.85
C VAL A 143 -1.85 6.39 14.81
N VAL A 144 -1.13 6.83 15.83
CA VAL A 144 0.29 6.50 15.98
C VAL A 144 0.41 5.20 16.76
N SER A 145 1.04 4.19 16.16
CA SER A 145 1.03 2.83 16.71
C SER A 145 2.29 2.05 16.29
N HIS A 146 2.17 0.78 16.03
CA HIS A 146 3.24 -0.20 15.85
C HIS A 146 3.16 -0.95 14.53
N GLY A 147 4.28 -1.54 14.13
CA GLY A 147 4.38 -2.31 12.89
C GLY A 147 3.45 -3.52 12.84
N GLY A 148 3.32 -4.27 13.94
CA GLY A 148 2.41 -5.42 14.00
C GLY A 148 0.94 -5.01 13.91
N VAL A 149 0.53 -3.91 14.56
CA VAL A 149 -0.85 -3.42 14.49
C VAL A 149 -1.22 -3.02 13.06
N ILE A 150 -0.40 -2.19 12.41
CA ILE A 150 -0.65 -1.73 11.05
C ILE A 150 -0.60 -2.89 10.05
N GLY A 151 0.40 -3.78 10.21
CA GLY A 151 0.51 -5.00 9.42
C GLY A 151 -0.68 -5.94 9.60
N GLY A 152 -1.21 -6.07 10.82
CA GLY A 152 -2.40 -6.86 11.13
C GLY A 152 -3.67 -6.30 10.50
N LEU A 153 -3.85 -4.96 10.51
CA LEU A 153 -4.96 -4.30 9.81
C LEU A 153 -4.86 -4.49 8.30
N THR A 154 -3.67 -4.27 7.74
CA THR A 154 -3.43 -4.43 6.30
C THR A 154 -3.63 -5.89 5.86
N ALA A 155 -3.15 -6.86 6.65
CA ALA A 155 -3.38 -8.28 6.40
C ALA A 155 -4.88 -8.61 6.41
N GLY A 156 -5.63 -8.04 7.36
CA GLY A 156 -7.10 -8.18 7.44
C GLY A 156 -7.81 -7.64 6.19
N VAL A 157 -7.37 -6.51 5.63
CA VAL A 157 -7.90 -5.99 4.37
C VAL A 157 -7.73 -7.01 3.24
N PHE A 158 -6.60 -7.68 3.16
CA PHE A 158 -6.33 -8.69 2.13
C PHE A 158 -6.82 -10.11 2.49
N GLY A 159 -7.53 -10.27 3.60
CA GLY A 159 -8.07 -11.57 4.02
C GLY A 159 -7.01 -12.56 4.50
N THR A 160 -5.83 -12.06 4.85
CA THR A 160 -4.72 -12.82 5.44
C THR A 160 -4.55 -12.50 6.92
N ARG A 161 -3.65 -13.21 7.60
CA ARG A 161 -3.32 -12.94 9.01
C ARG A 161 -1.86 -12.52 9.16
N TRP A 162 -1.61 -11.50 9.97
CA TRP A 162 -0.26 -11.17 10.39
C TRP A 162 0.35 -12.35 11.19
N PRO A 163 1.65 -12.68 11.03
CA PRO A 163 2.66 -11.99 10.22
C PRO A 163 2.79 -12.47 8.76
N MET A 164 1.94 -13.39 8.32
CA MET A 164 1.97 -13.96 6.97
C MET A 164 1.23 -13.07 5.95
N SER A 165 1.53 -11.78 5.98
CA SER A 165 0.99 -10.81 5.02
C SER A 165 1.76 -10.85 3.69
N PRO A 166 1.09 -10.59 2.55
CA PRO A 166 1.76 -10.38 1.26
C PRO A 166 2.53 -9.04 1.19
N THR A 167 2.57 -8.30 2.29
CA THR A 167 3.26 -7.02 2.40
C THR A 167 4.62 -7.14 3.07
N ALA A 168 5.53 -6.23 2.75
CA ALA A 168 6.82 -6.10 3.42
C ALA A 168 6.65 -5.47 4.83
N PRO A 169 7.64 -5.60 5.71
CA PRO A 169 7.66 -4.88 6.98
C PRO A 169 7.59 -3.37 6.78
N LEU A 170 6.85 -2.71 7.66
CA LEU A 170 6.70 -1.25 7.65
C LEU A 170 7.96 -0.54 8.12
N HIS A 171 8.29 0.58 7.50
CA HIS A 171 9.36 1.47 7.96
C HIS A 171 8.93 2.27 9.19
N ASN A 172 9.89 2.69 10.01
CA ASN A 172 9.61 3.59 11.11
C ASN A 172 9.11 4.93 10.58
N THR A 173 8.11 5.51 11.22
CA THR A 173 7.34 6.70 10.84
C THR A 173 6.61 6.63 9.50
N SER A 174 6.60 5.49 8.80
CA SER A 174 5.82 5.34 7.58
C SER A 174 4.32 5.51 7.84
N ILE A 175 3.64 6.07 6.82
CA ILE A 175 2.20 6.31 6.82
C ILE A 175 1.50 5.23 6.00
N THR A 176 0.48 4.61 6.59
CA THR A 176 -0.44 3.69 5.88
C THR A 176 -1.85 4.23 6.02
N SER A 177 -2.58 4.34 4.91
CA SER A 177 -3.90 4.99 4.90
C SER A 177 -4.97 4.10 4.28
N PHE A 178 -6.17 4.21 4.83
CA PHE A 178 -7.35 3.48 4.37
C PHE A 178 -8.52 4.45 4.20
N ASP A 179 -9.25 4.31 3.11
CA ASP A 179 -10.62 4.83 3.01
C ASP A 179 -11.57 3.83 3.64
N VAL A 180 -12.57 4.35 4.35
CA VAL A 180 -13.61 3.56 5.01
C VAL A 180 -14.92 3.72 4.23
N ALA A 181 -15.46 2.62 3.75
CA ALA A 181 -16.77 2.61 3.09
C ALA A 181 -17.92 2.68 4.12
N ALA A 182 -19.13 2.96 3.65
CA ALA A 182 -20.32 3.07 4.51
C ALA A 182 -20.68 1.77 5.27
N ASP A 183 -20.22 0.62 4.79
CA ASP A 183 -20.39 -0.68 5.45
C ASP A 183 -19.25 -1.01 6.44
N GLY A 184 -18.32 -0.08 6.66
CA GLY A 184 -17.14 -0.23 7.52
C GLY A 184 -15.99 -0.99 6.87
N SER A 185 -16.09 -1.40 5.61
CA SER A 185 -15.00 -2.06 4.90
C SER A 185 -13.87 -1.07 4.60
N LEU A 186 -12.63 -1.56 4.67
CA LEU A 186 -11.43 -0.78 4.41
C LEU A 186 -10.91 -0.98 2.99
N SER A 187 -10.51 0.12 2.36
CA SER A 187 -9.76 0.14 1.09
C SER A 187 -8.39 0.75 1.32
N LEU A 188 -7.32 0.00 1.05
CA LEU A 188 -5.96 0.50 1.17
C LEU A 188 -5.71 1.56 0.08
N THR A 189 -5.43 2.79 0.49
CA THR A 189 -5.13 3.92 -0.40
C THR A 189 -3.65 4.23 -0.47
N ARG A 190 -2.92 3.99 0.63
CA ARG A 190 -1.49 4.24 0.77
C ARG A 190 -0.89 3.20 1.72
N PHE A 191 0.28 2.67 1.36
CA PHE A 191 0.98 1.70 2.21
C PHE A 191 2.45 2.04 2.33
N ASN A 192 2.94 2.04 3.58
CA ASN A 192 4.35 2.16 3.94
C ASN A 192 5.03 3.40 3.33
N ASP A 193 4.35 4.54 3.33
CA ASP A 193 4.83 5.80 2.78
C ASP A 193 5.80 6.47 3.77
N ASP A 194 7.07 6.42 3.45
CA ASP A 194 8.19 7.01 4.19
C ASP A 194 8.88 8.16 3.42
N THR A 195 8.24 8.71 2.40
CA THR A 195 8.81 9.72 1.48
C THR A 195 9.23 11.03 2.15
N HIS A 196 8.98 11.21 3.44
CA HIS A 196 9.53 12.28 4.28
C HIS A 196 10.94 11.97 4.82
N LEU A 197 11.45 10.75 4.61
CA LEU A 197 12.77 10.30 5.05
C LEU A 197 13.77 10.28 3.88
N ASP A 198 15.04 10.49 4.20
CA ASP A 198 16.15 10.17 3.30
C ASP A 198 16.56 8.71 3.51
N ASP A 199 17.26 8.13 2.52
CA ASP A 199 17.73 6.74 2.55
C ASP A 199 18.55 6.40 3.81
N GLU A 200 19.34 7.34 4.33
CA GLU A 200 20.12 7.15 5.56
C GLU A 200 19.28 7.00 6.83
N HIS A 201 18.01 7.40 6.78
CA HIS A 201 17.06 7.31 7.88
C HIS A 201 16.06 6.16 7.74
N VAL A 202 16.13 5.39 6.65
CA VAL A 202 15.30 4.20 6.43
C VAL A 202 16.03 2.96 6.91
N ASP A 203 15.45 2.25 7.88
CA ASP A 203 16.02 1.01 8.41
C ASP A 203 15.36 -0.23 7.79
N LEU A 204 15.97 -0.73 6.70
CA LEU A 204 15.54 -1.96 6.06
C LEU A 204 16.11 -3.20 6.77
N PRO A 205 15.30 -4.24 7.01
CA PRO A 205 15.79 -5.56 7.38
C PRO A 205 16.84 -6.08 6.38
N ASP A 206 17.88 -6.74 6.87
CA ASP A 206 19.01 -7.18 6.02
C ASP A 206 18.56 -8.06 4.84
N PHE A 207 17.54 -8.91 5.06
CA PHE A 207 17.02 -9.79 4.00
C PHE A 207 16.30 -9.02 2.87
N LEU A 208 15.91 -7.76 3.10
CA LEU A 208 15.31 -6.89 2.07
C LEU A 208 16.33 -6.03 1.32
N ARG A 209 17.55 -5.85 1.86
CA ARG A 209 18.58 -4.98 1.25
C ARG A 209 19.08 -5.47 -0.11
N GLY A 210 19.04 -6.77 -0.35
CA GLY A 210 19.43 -7.40 -1.62
C GLY A 210 18.26 -7.70 -2.56
N ALA A 211 17.03 -7.32 -2.20
CA ALA A 211 15.87 -7.57 -3.02
C ALA A 211 15.89 -6.70 -4.28
N ARG A 212 15.58 -7.27 -5.43
CA ARG A 212 15.27 -6.52 -6.65
C ARG A 212 13.94 -5.78 -6.47
N ARG A 213 13.81 -4.63 -7.13
CA ARG A 213 12.62 -3.79 -7.05
C ARG A 213 11.89 -3.77 -8.37
N LEU A 214 10.61 -4.10 -8.32
CA LEU A 214 9.66 -3.86 -9.40
C LEU A 214 8.84 -2.62 -9.03
N ARG A 215 9.01 -1.54 -9.78
CA ARG A 215 8.24 -0.31 -9.64
C ARG A 215 7.13 -0.27 -10.66
N LEU A 216 5.92 -0.03 -10.20
CA LEU A 216 4.73 0.08 -11.02
C LEU A 216 4.22 1.53 -10.93
N ILE A 217 4.26 2.26 -12.03
CA ILE A 217 3.85 3.67 -12.10
C ILE A 217 2.58 3.76 -12.94
N ARG A 218 1.51 4.33 -12.38
CA ARG A 218 0.35 4.74 -13.16
C ARG A 218 0.72 5.94 -14.01
N HIS A 219 0.30 5.97 -15.28
CA HIS A 219 0.50 7.11 -16.18
C HIS A 219 0.03 8.44 -15.55
N GLY A 220 0.60 9.56 -16.01
CA GLY A 220 0.14 10.91 -15.67
C GLY A 220 -1.30 11.15 -16.07
N GLU A 221 -1.93 12.21 -15.59
CA GLU A 221 -3.31 12.54 -15.94
C GLU A 221 -3.48 12.64 -17.46
N SER A 222 -4.46 11.93 -18.02
CA SER A 222 -4.83 11.98 -19.44
C SER A 222 -6.02 12.90 -19.67
N THR A 223 -6.26 13.26 -20.93
CA THR A 223 -7.46 14.00 -21.32
C THR A 223 -8.73 13.20 -21.04
N GLY A 224 -8.69 11.86 -21.15
CA GLY A 224 -9.80 10.98 -20.78
C GLY A 224 -10.04 10.96 -19.27
N ASN A 225 -8.99 11.06 -18.42
CA ASN A 225 -9.20 11.21 -16.98
C ASN A 225 -9.97 12.47 -16.61
N LEU A 226 -9.76 13.59 -17.33
CA LEU A 226 -10.50 14.84 -17.11
C LEU A 226 -11.98 14.71 -17.49
N SER A 227 -12.31 13.98 -18.53
CA SER A 227 -13.70 13.74 -18.95
C SER A 227 -14.39 12.64 -18.15
N GLY A 228 -13.64 11.82 -17.41
CA GLY A 228 -14.16 10.63 -16.72
C GLY A 228 -14.47 9.46 -17.67
N ALA A 229 -14.00 9.55 -18.91
CA ALA A 229 -14.20 8.51 -19.91
C ALA A 229 -13.30 7.29 -19.66
N TRP A 230 -13.83 6.13 -19.95
CA TRP A 230 -13.07 4.88 -19.91
C TRP A 230 -12.18 4.76 -21.12
N GLU A 231 -10.88 4.71 -20.90
CA GLU A 231 -9.86 4.58 -21.93
C GLU A 231 -9.19 3.22 -21.82
N GLY A 232 -9.39 2.36 -22.79
CA GLY A 232 -8.66 1.11 -22.94
C GLY A 232 -7.29 1.35 -23.60
N LYS A 233 -7.15 0.89 -24.84
CA LYS A 233 -5.92 1.05 -25.64
C LYS A 233 -5.81 2.40 -26.36
N GLY A 234 -6.94 3.11 -26.51
CA GLY A 234 -7.02 4.42 -27.18
C GLY A 234 -6.70 5.59 -26.24
N GLY A 235 -7.15 6.78 -26.66
CA GLY A 235 -7.02 8.04 -25.91
C GLY A 235 -5.98 9.00 -26.48
N ASP A 236 -6.03 10.27 -26.02
CA ASP A 236 -5.28 11.39 -26.61
C ASP A 236 -3.91 11.67 -25.96
N GLY A 237 -3.48 10.90 -24.98
CA GLY A 237 -2.24 11.16 -24.26
C GLY A 237 -2.42 12.01 -23.00
N LEU A 238 -1.35 12.64 -22.53
CA LEU A 238 -1.33 13.37 -21.27
C LEU A 238 -2.05 14.73 -21.39
N SER A 239 -2.72 15.14 -20.30
CA SER A 239 -3.15 16.52 -20.12
C SER A 239 -1.93 17.43 -19.83
N SER A 240 -2.13 18.75 -19.91
CA SER A 240 -1.08 19.70 -19.52
C SER A 240 -0.65 19.52 -18.07
N GLU A 241 -1.59 19.20 -17.18
CA GLU A 241 -1.32 18.88 -15.76
C GLU A 241 -0.59 17.55 -15.65
N GLY A 242 -0.99 16.53 -16.41
CA GLY A 242 -0.31 15.24 -16.46
C GLY A 242 1.16 15.36 -16.81
N VAL A 243 1.52 16.22 -17.77
CA VAL A 243 2.92 16.52 -18.10
C VAL A 243 3.68 17.12 -16.93
N LEU A 244 3.06 18.04 -16.17
CA LEU A 244 3.68 18.63 -14.97
C LEU A 244 3.87 17.58 -13.87
N GLN A 245 2.86 16.74 -13.61
CA GLN A 245 2.94 15.63 -12.67
C GLN A 245 4.11 14.70 -12.99
N VAL A 246 4.25 14.28 -14.24
CA VAL A 246 5.31 13.37 -14.67
C VAL A 246 6.69 14.02 -14.55
N LYS A 247 6.84 15.31 -14.91
CA LYS A 247 8.11 16.02 -14.74
C LYS A 247 8.53 16.14 -13.28
N ALA A 248 7.57 16.37 -12.39
CA ALA A 248 7.84 16.38 -10.95
C ALA A 248 8.25 14.98 -10.45
N ALA A 249 7.61 13.91 -10.92
CA ALA A 249 8.00 12.54 -10.63
C ALA A 249 9.42 12.24 -11.13
N ALA A 250 9.75 12.62 -12.35
CA ALA A 250 11.07 12.40 -12.95
C ALA A 250 12.22 13.07 -12.16
N ALA A 251 11.94 14.22 -11.55
CA ALA A 251 12.92 14.93 -10.70
C ALA A 251 13.19 14.21 -9.36
N SER A 252 12.32 13.28 -8.96
CA SER A 252 12.37 12.62 -7.65
C SER A 252 12.69 11.12 -7.74
N LEU A 253 12.75 10.55 -8.95
CA LEU A 253 12.95 9.12 -9.16
C LEU A 253 14.22 8.84 -9.92
N GLU A 254 15.05 7.94 -9.39
CA GLU A 254 16.15 7.33 -10.14
C GLU A 254 15.63 5.99 -10.70
N LEU A 255 15.52 5.92 -12.03
CA LEU A 255 14.97 4.77 -12.73
C LEU A 255 16.06 4.08 -13.56
N ASN A 256 16.06 2.75 -13.52
CA ASN A 256 16.95 1.92 -14.32
C ASN A 256 16.26 1.54 -15.65
N GLU A 257 15.84 0.30 -15.80
CA GLU A 257 15.10 -0.16 -16.96
C GLU A 257 13.64 0.33 -16.89
N VAL A 258 13.15 0.93 -17.99
CA VAL A 258 11.74 1.38 -18.09
C VAL A 258 11.03 0.67 -19.22
N VAL A 259 9.94 -0.02 -18.87
CA VAL A 259 9.04 -0.69 -19.80
C VAL A 259 7.66 -0.05 -19.71
N SER A 260 7.02 0.23 -20.84
CA SER A 260 5.75 0.95 -20.87
C SER A 260 4.69 0.22 -21.70
N SER A 261 3.44 0.35 -21.27
CA SER A 261 2.31 0.17 -22.17
C SER A 261 2.47 1.06 -23.42
N ASP A 262 2.00 0.58 -24.55
CA ASP A 262 2.00 1.33 -25.82
C ASP A 262 0.88 2.38 -25.92
N ALA A 263 -0.06 2.42 -24.96
CA ALA A 263 -1.10 3.45 -24.91
C ALA A 263 -0.47 4.86 -24.81
N PRO A 264 -0.94 5.88 -25.56
CA PRO A 264 -0.29 7.18 -25.67
C PRO A 264 0.05 7.81 -24.31
N ARG A 265 -0.88 7.85 -23.37
CA ARG A 265 -0.69 8.41 -22.02
C ARG A 265 0.40 7.72 -21.21
N ALA A 266 0.52 6.39 -21.34
CA ALA A 266 1.57 5.64 -20.63
C ALA A 266 2.94 5.83 -21.30
N LEU A 267 2.98 5.77 -22.63
CA LEU A 267 4.21 5.95 -23.41
C LEU A 267 4.78 7.38 -23.28
N GLU A 268 3.92 8.41 -23.27
CA GLU A 268 4.33 9.78 -23.01
C GLU A 268 4.87 9.94 -21.58
N THR A 269 4.21 9.32 -20.59
CA THR A 269 4.70 9.27 -19.21
C THR A 269 6.09 8.67 -19.16
N ALA A 270 6.28 7.48 -19.73
CA ALA A 270 7.56 6.78 -19.71
C ALA A 270 8.69 7.58 -20.38
N ARG A 271 8.41 8.21 -21.53
CA ARG A 271 9.38 9.04 -22.26
C ARG A 271 9.79 10.32 -21.53
N LEU A 272 8.94 10.83 -20.64
CA LEU A 272 9.29 11.95 -19.76
C LEU A 272 10.09 11.48 -18.53
N LEU A 273 9.93 10.22 -18.12
CA LEU A 273 10.64 9.62 -16.99
C LEU A 273 12.05 9.13 -17.37
N ALA A 274 12.24 8.59 -18.58
CA ALA A 274 13.49 7.98 -18.99
C ALA A 274 13.78 8.21 -20.48
N PRO A 275 15.09 8.31 -20.86
CA PRO A 275 15.49 8.52 -22.26
C PRO A 275 15.28 7.29 -23.14
N GLU A 276 15.36 6.10 -22.56
CA GLU A 276 15.15 4.83 -23.26
C GLU A 276 13.96 4.11 -22.64
N VAL A 277 13.03 3.67 -23.50
CA VAL A 277 11.78 3.02 -23.08
C VAL A 277 11.53 1.81 -23.97
N ARG A 278 11.45 0.64 -23.36
CA ARG A 278 10.92 -0.57 -24.03
C ARG A 278 9.39 -0.52 -23.98
N VAL A 279 8.75 -1.04 -25.00
CA VAL A 279 7.27 -1.02 -25.11
C VAL A 279 6.74 -2.43 -25.14
N ASP A 280 5.69 -2.69 -24.35
CA ASP A 280 5.00 -3.98 -24.31
C ASP A 280 3.48 -3.76 -24.25
N GLU A 281 2.75 -4.27 -25.26
CA GLU A 281 1.29 -4.16 -25.33
C GLU A 281 0.55 -4.98 -24.25
N GLY A 282 1.23 -5.96 -23.66
CA GLY A 282 0.69 -6.71 -22.52
C GLY A 282 0.50 -5.87 -21.26
N LEU A 283 1.02 -4.64 -21.22
CA LEU A 283 0.85 -3.68 -20.11
C LEU A 283 -0.33 -2.73 -20.27
N ARG A 284 -1.19 -2.89 -21.31
CA ARG A 284 -2.37 -2.06 -21.56
C ARG A 284 -3.37 -2.09 -20.42
N GLU A 285 -4.22 -1.07 -20.37
CA GLU A 285 -5.37 -1.00 -19.45
C GLU A 285 -6.37 -2.13 -19.75
N LEU A 286 -7.31 -2.36 -18.85
CA LEU A 286 -8.48 -3.20 -19.04
C LEU A 286 -9.18 -2.81 -20.34
N ASP A 287 -9.40 -3.75 -21.23
CA ASP A 287 -10.18 -3.50 -22.45
C ASP A 287 -11.67 -3.30 -22.07
N PRO A 288 -12.20 -2.08 -22.22
CA PRO A 288 -13.58 -1.81 -21.86
C PRO A 288 -14.60 -2.31 -22.89
N GLY A 289 -14.15 -2.85 -24.02
CA GLY A 289 -15.00 -3.28 -25.12
C GLY A 289 -15.89 -2.15 -25.62
N SER A 290 -17.17 -2.42 -25.81
CA SER A 290 -18.15 -1.41 -26.27
C SER A 290 -18.37 -0.23 -25.32
N TRP A 291 -17.81 -0.26 -24.12
CA TRP A 291 -17.84 0.85 -23.16
C TRP A 291 -16.68 1.84 -23.35
N GLU A 292 -15.76 1.62 -24.30
CA GLU A 292 -14.66 2.55 -24.56
C GLU A 292 -15.19 3.95 -24.90
N GLY A 293 -14.63 4.97 -24.23
CA GLY A 293 -15.02 6.37 -24.39
C GLY A 293 -16.25 6.81 -23.58
N LEU A 294 -16.97 5.89 -22.93
CA LEU A 294 -18.11 6.24 -22.08
C LEU A 294 -17.64 6.60 -20.67
N THR A 295 -18.35 7.55 -20.05
CA THR A 295 -18.28 7.77 -18.60
C THR A 295 -19.03 6.68 -17.85
N PHE A 296 -18.81 6.58 -16.53
CA PHE A 296 -19.51 5.59 -15.71
C PHE A 296 -21.03 5.72 -15.77
N ASP A 297 -21.57 6.94 -15.77
CA ASP A 297 -23.00 7.17 -15.85
C ASP A 297 -23.56 6.78 -17.23
N GLU A 298 -22.82 7.05 -18.30
CA GLU A 298 -23.20 6.67 -19.67
C GLU A 298 -23.21 5.15 -19.85
N LEU A 299 -22.21 4.42 -19.35
CA LEU A 299 -22.18 2.96 -19.45
C LEU A 299 -23.30 2.30 -18.63
N VAL A 300 -23.62 2.84 -17.44
CA VAL A 300 -24.74 2.36 -16.64
C VAL A 300 -26.08 2.62 -17.35
N HIS A 301 -26.18 3.72 -18.10
CA HIS A 301 -27.36 4.01 -18.91
C HIS A 301 -27.45 3.14 -20.18
N ALA A 302 -26.32 2.90 -20.82
CA ALA A 302 -26.25 2.08 -22.06
C ALA A 302 -26.56 0.59 -21.80
N ASP A 303 -26.02 0.00 -20.72
CA ASP A 303 -26.31 -1.37 -20.31
C ASP A 303 -26.44 -1.50 -18.78
N PRO A 304 -27.61 -1.10 -18.24
CA PRO A 304 -27.85 -1.16 -16.79
C PRO A 304 -27.83 -2.59 -16.23
N SER A 305 -28.16 -3.61 -17.06
CA SER A 305 -28.16 -5.00 -16.64
C SER A 305 -26.74 -5.51 -16.39
N LEU A 306 -25.86 -5.33 -17.38
CA LEU A 306 -24.45 -5.75 -17.27
C LEU A 306 -23.72 -4.94 -16.21
N ALA A 307 -23.92 -3.63 -16.17
CA ALA A 307 -23.32 -2.76 -15.15
C ALA A 307 -23.70 -3.18 -13.72
N ASN A 308 -24.99 -3.49 -13.48
CA ASN A 308 -25.43 -3.98 -12.17
C ASN A 308 -24.81 -5.33 -11.80
N ARG A 309 -24.72 -6.27 -12.73
CA ARG A 309 -24.08 -7.58 -12.48
C ARG A 309 -22.61 -7.40 -12.13
N ILE A 310 -21.87 -6.59 -12.86
CA ILE A 310 -20.43 -6.34 -12.63
C ILE A 310 -20.22 -5.59 -11.32
N TYR A 311 -20.84 -4.43 -11.13
CA TYR A 311 -20.45 -3.52 -10.04
C TYR A 311 -21.19 -3.78 -8.72
N ARG A 312 -22.46 -4.21 -8.77
CA ARG A 312 -23.23 -4.55 -7.57
C ARG A 312 -23.21 -6.04 -7.28
N GLY A 313 -23.40 -6.88 -8.32
CA GLY A 313 -23.35 -8.33 -8.21
C GLY A 313 -21.95 -8.89 -8.03
N ARG A 314 -20.92 -8.10 -8.29
CA ARG A 314 -19.51 -8.50 -8.23
C ARG A 314 -19.17 -9.70 -9.14
N GLU A 315 -19.92 -9.85 -10.23
CA GLU A 315 -19.64 -10.87 -11.23
C GLU A 315 -18.46 -10.39 -12.12
N ASP A 316 -17.49 -11.25 -12.35
CA ASP A 316 -16.40 -10.95 -13.27
C ASP A 316 -16.80 -11.29 -14.71
N LEU A 317 -17.33 -10.31 -15.41
CA LEU A 317 -17.83 -10.43 -16.77
C LEU A 317 -17.06 -9.51 -17.71
N PRO A 318 -17.01 -9.82 -19.03
CA PRO A 318 -16.40 -8.94 -20.02
C PRO A 318 -17.00 -7.54 -19.99
N ARG A 319 -16.16 -6.51 -19.91
CA ARG A 319 -16.60 -5.09 -19.92
C ARG A 319 -17.22 -4.76 -21.26
N GLY A 320 -18.33 -4.05 -21.25
CA GLY A 320 -19.09 -3.80 -22.48
C GLY A 320 -19.66 -5.06 -23.17
N GLY A 321 -19.52 -6.22 -22.58
CA GLY A 321 -19.97 -7.51 -23.10
C GLY A 321 -19.00 -8.18 -24.08
N ASP A 322 -18.04 -7.43 -24.64
CA ASP A 322 -17.06 -7.86 -25.63
C ASP A 322 -15.61 -7.47 -25.29
N GLY A 323 -15.40 -6.80 -24.17
CA GLY A 323 -14.09 -6.45 -23.67
C GLY A 323 -13.48 -7.53 -22.77
N GLU A 324 -12.58 -7.14 -21.90
CA GLU A 324 -11.80 -8.03 -21.03
C GLU A 324 -12.51 -8.24 -19.68
N THR A 325 -12.41 -9.43 -19.10
CA THR A 325 -12.73 -9.68 -17.72
C THR A 325 -11.55 -9.25 -16.82
N TRP A 326 -11.78 -9.13 -15.52
CA TRP A 326 -10.69 -8.82 -14.57
C TRP A 326 -9.68 -9.97 -14.48
N ALA A 327 -10.15 -11.21 -14.53
CA ALA A 327 -9.29 -12.39 -14.48
C ALA A 327 -8.36 -12.47 -15.72
N GLU A 328 -8.87 -12.17 -16.91
CA GLU A 328 -8.08 -12.11 -18.14
C GLU A 328 -7.02 -11.00 -18.07
N LEU A 329 -7.40 -9.81 -17.57
CA LEU A 329 -6.47 -8.71 -17.32
C LEU A 329 -5.37 -9.13 -16.33
N ALA A 330 -5.74 -9.74 -15.21
CA ALA A 330 -4.79 -10.17 -14.18
C ALA A 330 -3.80 -11.21 -14.73
N GLU A 331 -4.29 -12.21 -15.47
CA GLU A 331 -3.46 -13.22 -16.11
C GLU A 331 -2.50 -12.62 -17.17
N ARG A 332 -3.00 -11.71 -18.02
CA ARG A 332 -2.20 -10.99 -19.01
C ARG A 332 -1.09 -10.17 -18.33
N MET A 333 -1.46 -9.38 -17.34
CA MET A 333 -0.52 -8.55 -16.59
C MET A 333 0.55 -9.40 -15.88
N ARG A 334 0.15 -10.48 -15.21
CA ARG A 334 1.09 -11.37 -14.53
C ARG A 334 2.10 -11.98 -15.53
N ARG A 335 1.62 -12.59 -16.60
CA ARG A 335 2.49 -13.19 -17.64
C ARG A 335 3.45 -12.16 -18.22
N THR A 336 2.98 -10.95 -18.51
CA THR A 336 3.81 -9.87 -19.10
C THR A 336 4.85 -9.39 -18.08
N VAL A 337 4.45 -9.10 -16.85
CA VAL A 337 5.35 -8.60 -15.82
C VAL A 337 6.39 -9.64 -15.44
N ASP A 338 5.99 -10.91 -15.25
CA ASP A 338 6.91 -12.01 -14.95
C ASP A 338 7.96 -12.16 -16.06
N GLY A 339 7.55 -12.12 -17.34
CA GLY A 339 8.48 -12.17 -18.48
C GLY A 339 9.44 -10.98 -18.50
N ILE A 340 8.97 -9.76 -18.23
CA ILE A 340 9.83 -8.58 -18.12
C ILE A 340 10.86 -8.74 -16.98
N VAL A 341 10.42 -9.20 -15.83
CA VAL A 341 11.29 -9.42 -14.65
C VAL A 341 12.33 -10.51 -14.92
N GLU A 342 11.96 -11.58 -15.61
CA GLU A 342 12.88 -12.68 -15.98
C GLU A 342 13.96 -12.24 -16.98
N GLU A 343 13.61 -11.34 -17.91
CA GLU A 343 14.54 -10.79 -18.91
C GLU A 343 15.48 -9.72 -18.37
N SER A 344 15.20 -9.16 -17.19
CA SER A 344 15.92 -8.03 -16.60
C SER A 344 16.89 -8.50 -15.52
N ASP A 345 18.10 -7.91 -15.48
CA ASP A 345 19.14 -8.26 -14.51
C ASP A 345 19.07 -7.46 -13.20
N GLY A 346 18.28 -6.38 -13.17
CA GLY A 346 18.22 -5.42 -12.05
C GLY A 346 16.81 -4.99 -11.69
N ASP A 347 16.72 -3.81 -11.09
CA ASP A 347 15.45 -3.14 -10.82
C ASP A 347 14.75 -2.76 -12.12
N VAL A 348 13.43 -2.94 -12.15
CA VAL A 348 12.59 -2.65 -13.31
C VAL A 348 11.48 -1.67 -12.95
N THR A 349 11.22 -0.73 -13.84
CA THR A 349 10.09 0.18 -13.73
C THR A 349 9.11 -0.07 -14.88
N ILE A 350 7.86 -0.28 -14.55
CA ILE A 350 6.76 -0.48 -15.48
C ILE A 350 5.82 0.71 -15.41
N VAL A 351 5.56 1.35 -16.56
CA VAL A 351 4.55 2.40 -16.69
C VAL A 351 3.29 1.79 -17.31
N SER A 352 2.20 1.80 -16.57
CA SER A 352 0.95 1.18 -16.94
C SER A 352 -0.26 1.99 -16.42
N HIS A 353 -1.37 1.34 -16.11
CA HIS A 353 -2.67 1.93 -15.87
C HIS A 353 -3.26 1.52 -14.53
N GLY A 354 -4.34 2.21 -14.14
CA GLY A 354 -4.95 2.02 -12.83
C GLY A 354 -5.48 0.62 -12.57
N SER A 355 -6.31 0.08 -13.50
CA SER A 355 -6.89 -1.26 -13.31
C SER A 355 -5.85 -2.36 -13.56
N ALA A 356 -4.96 -2.16 -14.54
CA ALA A 356 -3.91 -3.11 -14.86
C ALA A 356 -2.96 -3.35 -13.67
N ILE A 357 -2.46 -2.28 -13.05
CA ILE A 357 -1.60 -2.40 -11.86
C ILE A 357 -2.35 -3.04 -10.68
N ARG A 358 -3.61 -2.64 -10.45
CA ARG A 358 -4.42 -3.22 -9.37
C ARG A 358 -4.70 -4.70 -9.58
N ALA A 359 -5.01 -5.11 -10.82
CA ALA A 359 -5.26 -6.51 -11.14
C ALA A 359 -4.01 -7.36 -10.88
N TYR A 360 -2.85 -6.90 -11.32
CA TYR A 360 -1.57 -7.56 -11.03
C TYR A 360 -1.29 -7.69 -9.53
N LEU A 361 -1.42 -6.58 -8.76
CA LEU A 361 -1.15 -6.60 -7.33
C LEU A 361 -2.13 -7.46 -6.55
N LEU A 362 -3.41 -7.45 -6.89
CA LEU A 362 -4.41 -8.31 -6.27
C LEU A 362 -4.18 -9.79 -6.60
N ASP A 363 -3.82 -10.11 -7.85
CA ASP A 363 -3.47 -11.47 -8.24
C ASP A 363 -2.25 -12.03 -7.48
N LEU A 364 -1.22 -11.20 -7.27
CA LEU A 364 -0.09 -11.55 -6.39
C LEU A 364 -0.50 -11.90 -4.96
N MET A 365 -1.62 -11.37 -4.51
CA MET A 365 -2.19 -11.62 -3.17
C MET A 365 -3.22 -12.75 -3.17
N GLY A 366 -3.47 -13.39 -4.33
CA GLY A 366 -4.49 -14.43 -4.49
C GLY A 366 -5.92 -13.89 -4.48
N LEU A 367 -6.11 -12.61 -4.83
CA LEU A 367 -7.39 -11.89 -4.81
C LEU A 367 -7.87 -11.58 -6.23
N GLY A 368 -9.19 -11.55 -6.41
CA GLY A 368 -9.81 -11.32 -7.70
C GLY A 368 -10.70 -10.08 -7.76
N TRP A 369 -11.65 -10.10 -8.70
CA TRP A 369 -12.59 -9.00 -8.92
C TRP A 369 -13.47 -8.70 -7.71
N ALA A 370 -13.90 -9.71 -6.98
CA ALA A 370 -14.75 -9.53 -5.79
C ALA A 370 -14.05 -8.68 -4.71
N GLU A 371 -12.74 -8.85 -4.58
CA GLU A 371 -11.88 -8.16 -3.61
C GLU A 371 -11.28 -6.85 -4.14
N GLN A 372 -11.54 -6.50 -5.41
CA GLN A 372 -11.02 -5.28 -6.03
C GLN A 372 -11.19 -4.01 -5.18
N PRO A 373 -12.29 -3.78 -4.42
CA PRO A 373 -12.42 -2.60 -3.57
C PRO A 373 -11.44 -2.52 -2.41
N ARG A 374 -10.79 -3.62 -2.04
CA ARG A 374 -9.81 -3.65 -0.93
C ARG A 374 -8.53 -2.85 -1.24
N LEU A 375 -8.26 -2.60 -2.50
CA LEU A 375 -7.14 -1.81 -2.97
C LEU A 375 -7.67 -0.64 -3.81
N ALA A 376 -7.54 0.59 -3.34
CA ALA A 376 -7.99 1.78 -4.07
C ALA A 376 -7.18 2.00 -5.35
N THR A 377 -7.72 2.74 -6.31
CA THR A 377 -6.94 3.13 -7.50
C THR A 377 -5.86 4.13 -7.10
N MET A 378 -4.62 3.88 -7.51
CA MET A 378 -3.54 4.85 -7.30
C MET A 378 -3.83 6.17 -8.03
N PRO A 379 -3.37 7.31 -7.49
CA PRO A 379 -3.41 8.59 -8.22
C PRO A 379 -2.60 8.49 -9.51
N ASN A 380 -2.86 9.38 -10.47
CA ASN A 380 -2.01 9.53 -11.65
C ASN A 380 -0.56 9.82 -11.20
N THR A 381 0.42 9.25 -11.89
CA THR A 381 1.83 9.18 -11.48
C THR A 381 2.08 8.45 -10.14
N GLY A 382 1.06 7.83 -9.54
CA GLY A 382 1.21 7.03 -8.34
C GLY A 382 2.14 5.85 -8.55
N LEU A 383 2.96 5.57 -7.53
CA LEU A 383 3.95 4.50 -7.50
C LEU A 383 3.52 3.40 -6.53
N ALA A 384 3.65 2.17 -6.96
CA ALA A 384 3.73 1.00 -6.09
C ALA A 384 5.09 0.32 -6.29
N GLU A 385 5.68 -0.18 -5.22
CA GLU A 385 6.92 -0.96 -5.28
C GLU A 385 6.70 -2.35 -4.71
N VAL A 386 7.21 -3.33 -5.45
CA VAL A 386 7.18 -4.75 -5.08
C VAL A 386 8.63 -5.22 -4.94
N LEU A 387 8.94 -5.89 -3.83
CA LEU A 387 10.23 -6.52 -3.61
C LEU A 387 10.20 -7.95 -4.14
N LEU A 388 11.18 -8.27 -4.98
CA LEU A 388 11.39 -9.58 -5.56
C LEU A 388 12.55 -10.25 -4.82
N LEU A 389 12.24 -11.34 -4.12
CA LEU A 389 13.17 -12.12 -3.32
C LEU A 389 13.11 -13.57 -3.78
N ASP A 390 14.20 -14.32 -3.59
CA ASP A 390 14.23 -15.75 -3.90
C ASP A 390 13.10 -16.49 -3.15
N GLY A 391 12.10 -16.93 -3.93
CA GLY A 391 10.96 -17.70 -3.45
C GLY A 391 9.76 -16.91 -2.92
N PHE A 392 9.80 -15.58 -2.88
CA PHE A 392 8.60 -14.79 -2.53
C PHE A 392 8.64 -13.34 -3.03
N THR A 393 7.44 -12.80 -3.24
CA THR A 393 7.18 -11.42 -3.66
C THR A 393 6.41 -10.70 -2.55
N ARG A 394 6.74 -9.42 -2.28
CA ARG A 394 6.08 -8.62 -1.24
C ARG A 394 5.77 -7.21 -1.74
N LEU A 395 4.54 -6.76 -1.54
CA LEU A 395 4.20 -5.35 -1.70
C LEU A 395 4.98 -4.53 -0.66
N HIS A 396 5.83 -3.63 -1.13
CA HIS A 396 6.68 -2.80 -0.28
C HIS A 396 6.04 -1.45 -0.01
N THR A 397 5.60 -0.77 -1.07
CA THR A 397 4.88 0.50 -0.97
C THR A 397 3.70 0.52 -1.94
N TYR A 398 2.70 1.37 -1.65
CA TYR A 398 1.54 1.56 -2.53
C TYR A 398 1.00 2.99 -2.46
N GLY A 399 0.62 3.52 -3.61
CA GLY A 399 -0.10 4.79 -3.71
C GLY A 399 0.77 6.01 -3.40
N LEU A 400 2.11 5.90 -3.54
CA LEU A 400 3.03 7.01 -3.32
C LEU A 400 2.96 7.98 -4.48
N ALA A 401 2.84 9.27 -4.17
CA ALA A 401 2.95 10.35 -5.15
C ALA A 401 3.52 11.62 -4.50
N PRO A 402 4.73 11.58 -3.92
CA PRO A 402 5.27 12.68 -3.12
C PRO A 402 5.49 13.97 -3.94
N TRP A 403 5.65 13.84 -5.25
CA TRP A 403 5.82 14.94 -6.20
C TRP A 403 4.51 15.70 -6.54
N ARG A 404 3.35 15.24 -6.09
CA ARG A 404 2.06 15.93 -6.34
C ARG A 404 1.73 16.98 -5.29
N GLY A 405 2.64 17.26 -4.35
CA GLY A 405 2.33 18.00 -3.14
C GLY A 405 1.50 17.16 -2.18
N GLU A 406 1.31 17.62 -0.96
CA GLU A 406 0.58 16.85 0.03
C GLU A 406 -0.86 16.60 -0.42
N ASP A 407 -1.24 15.34 -0.38
CA ASP A 407 -2.59 14.80 -0.35
C ASP A 407 -3.56 15.17 -1.48
N VAL A 408 -3.22 14.79 -2.69
CA VAL A 408 -4.28 14.57 -3.67
C VAL A 408 -5.00 13.27 -3.28
N ALA A 409 -6.27 13.38 -2.90
CA ALA A 409 -7.14 12.23 -2.71
C ALA A 409 -7.01 11.30 -3.93
N PRO A 410 -7.00 9.96 -3.75
CA PRO A 410 -7.07 9.04 -4.87
C PRO A 410 -8.21 9.49 -5.78
N GLY A 411 -7.95 9.59 -7.08
CA GLY A 411 -8.91 10.08 -8.05
C GLY A 411 -10.23 9.29 -7.92
N ARG A 412 -11.34 10.04 -7.89
CA ARG A 412 -12.70 9.47 -7.93
C ARG A 412 -12.92 8.70 -9.20
#